data_f04ffe1b7fd2c40e39e4533c0e63502e
#
_entry.id   f04ffe1b7fd2c40e39e4533c0e63502e
#
_cell.length_a   1.000
_cell.length_b   1.000
_cell.length_c   1.000
_cell.angle_alpha   90.00
_cell.angle_beta   90.00
_cell.angle_gamma   90.00
#
_symmetry.space_group_name_H-M   'P 1'
#
loop_
_entity.id
_entity.type
_entity.pdbx_description
1 polymer ?
#
loop_
_entity_poly.entity_id
_entity_poly.type
_entity_poly.pdbx_seq_one_letter_code
_entity_poly.pdbx_strand_id
1 'polypeptide(L)'
;MRWHQPAACRTALIVLVLAAHCLAQQAERFFKQHDRNQDGKLSREEFPQRLRQLFDRIDANGDGAVTLEEDKAFRAARRKRQAPGQGAARGRGGLPETVRVERDIPYAATKNPRQMLDLVLPNKPSGKGPLPVIAFIHGGGWRGGNKAGGLARIAPFVASGTCAGVSIGYRLSGEAIWPAQIHDCKAAIRWIRANAGKHNLDGERIGVWGPSAGGHLVAMLGTSGGVKALEGQLGPHTALSSRVACVADWFGPTDFCQMDAHRLPGSRLVHDSPSSPESLVIGGPIQKNREKVAQANPITYVTKDDPPFLIAHGTKDPLVPWQQSELLEAALRKAGCDVTFVKVVGAGHGGFRSAELDRRLRAFFDKHLRGVKADISAEPVRQGRGAARD
;
A
#
# COMPACT_ATOMS: atom_id res chain seq x y z
N MET A 1 2.57 41.04 36.44
CA MET A 1 1.93 40.13 35.46
C MET A 1 2.92 39.03 35.11
N ARG A 2 2.73 37.81 35.62
CA ARG A 2 3.57 36.62 35.28
C ARG A 2 2.89 35.86 34.18
N TRP A 3 3.55 35.73 33.02
CA TRP A 3 3.09 34.97 31.88
C TRP A 3 3.33 33.48 32.16
N HIS A 4 2.28 32.69 32.27
CA HIS A 4 2.35 31.25 32.33
C HIS A 4 2.43 30.72 30.88
N GLN A 5 3.54 30.11 30.50
CA GLN A 5 3.64 29.34 29.26
C GLN A 5 2.91 27.99 29.46
N PRO A 6 2.13 27.52 28.46
CA PRO A 6 1.37 26.28 28.58
C PRO A 6 2.28 25.05 28.56
N ALA A 7 1.98 24.07 29.40
CA ALA A 7 2.72 22.82 29.62
C ALA A 7 2.96 21.97 28.33
N ALA A 8 2.12 22.14 27.32
CA ALA A 8 2.22 21.43 26.03
C ALA A 8 3.53 21.73 25.24
N CYS A 9 4.12 22.92 25.44
CA CYS A 9 5.36 23.28 24.72
C CYS A 9 6.60 22.60 25.33
N ARG A 10 6.58 22.28 26.62
CA ARG A 10 7.71 21.60 27.31
C ARG A 10 7.80 20.11 26.97
N THR A 11 6.67 19.45 26.78
CA THR A 11 6.65 18.01 26.44
C THR A 11 7.14 17.74 25.01
N ALA A 12 6.80 18.59 24.06
CA ALA A 12 7.25 18.48 22.69
C ALA A 12 8.78 18.67 22.55
N LEU A 13 9.36 19.59 23.35
CA LEU A 13 10.80 19.84 23.35
C LEU A 13 11.61 18.68 23.93
N ILE A 14 11.11 18.03 24.99
CA ILE A 14 11.75 16.87 25.64
C ILE A 14 11.75 15.66 24.69
N VAL A 15 10.66 15.39 23.97
CA VAL A 15 10.57 14.28 23.00
C VAL A 15 11.51 14.49 21.81
N LEU A 16 11.69 15.74 21.35
CA LEU A 16 12.63 16.08 20.28
C LEU A 16 14.08 15.89 20.71
N VAL A 17 14.45 16.26 21.95
CA VAL A 17 15.81 16.12 22.49
C VAL A 17 16.17 14.65 22.72
N LEU A 18 15.26 13.83 23.27
CA LEU A 18 15.48 12.39 23.48
C LEU A 18 15.63 11.64 22.15
N ALA A 19 14.90 12.05 21.15
CA ALA A 19 14.95 11.42 19.82
C ALA A 19 16.22 11.81 19.02
N ALA A 20 16.77 13.00 19.23
CA ALA A 20 18.07 13.40 18.64
C ALA A 20 19.23 12.65 19.31
N HIS A 21 19.15 12.43 20.64
CA HIS A 21 20.15 11.67 21.40
C HIS A 21 20.25 10.21 20.93
N CYS A 22 19.12 9.56 20.68
CA CYS A 22 19.08 8.17 20.23
C CYS A 22 19.74 7.97 18.83
N LEU A 23 19.60 8.94 17.93
CA LEU A 23 20.22 8.89 16.60
C LEU A 23 21.74 9.14 16.64
N ALA A 24 22.19 10.04 17.49
CA ALA A 24 23.60 10.29 17.70
C ALA A 24 24.29 9.00 18.23
N GLN A 25 23.68 8.34 19.21
CA GLN A 25 24.18 7.06 19.73
C GLN A 25 24.21 5.94 18.69
N GLN A 26 23.23 5.88 17.77
CA GLN A 26 23.23 4.89 16.70
C GLN A 26 24.35 5.14 15.67
N ALA A 27 24.61 6.39 15.31
CA ALA A 27 25.71 6.75 14.42
C ALA A 27 27.07 6.43 15.07
N GLU A 28 27.26 6.79 16.33
CA GLU A 28 28.49 6.49 17.08
C GLU A 28 28.74 4.98 17.20
N ARG A 29 27.71 4.17 17.48
CA ARG A 29 27.84 2.70 17.50
C ARG A 29 28.22 2.14 16.14
N PHE A 30 27.64 2.68 15.06
CA PHE A 30 27.94 2.27 13.69
C PHE A 30 29.41 2.56 13.32
N PHE A 31 29.90 3.76 13.64
CA PHE A 31 31.31 4.11 13.43
C PHE A 31 32.22 3.21 14.26
N LYS A 32 31.99 3.08 15.56
CA LYS A 32 32.81 2.23 16.45
C LYS A 32 32.89 0.77 15.98
N GLN A 33 31.88 0.29 15.26
CA GLN A 33 31.85 -1.08 14.74
C GLN A 33 32.60 -1.25 13.42
N HIS A 34 32.73 -0.20 12.59
CA HIS A 34 33.21 -0.31 11.21
C HIS A 34 34.49 0.47 10.92
N ASP A 35 34.82 1.48 11.71
CA ASP A 35 36.07 2.23 11.68
C ASP A 35 37.19 1.34 12.23
N ARG A 36 37.89 0.64 11.33
CA ARG A 36 38.89 -0.38 11.68
C ARG A 36 40.24 0.25 11.97
N ASN A 37 40.57 1.35 11.30
CA ASN A 37 41.84 2.07 11.44
C ASN A 37 41.77 3.14 12.53
N GLN A 38 40.57 3.39 13.10
CA GLN A 38 40.30 4.34 14.16
C GLN A 38 40.67 5.78 13.81
N ASP A 39 40.55 6.17 12.54
CA ASP A 39 40.82 7.53 12.07
C ASP A 39 39.60 8.48 12.20
N GLY A 40 38.48 7.96 12.69
CA GLY A 40 37.23 8.71 12.87
C GLY A 40 36.42 8.88 11.59
N LYS A 41 36.80 8.21 10.51
CA LYS A 41 36.12 8.21 9.22
C LYS A 41 35.84 6.78 8.77
N LEU A 42 34.93 6.61 7.83
CA LEU A 42 34.71 5.32 7.17
C LEU A 42 35.07 5.45 5.69
N SER A 43 36.13 4.79 5.28
CA SER A 43 36.47 4.63 3.87
C SER A 43 35.43 3.74 3.16
N ARG A 44 35.41 3.77 1.82
CA ARG A 44 34.52 2.90 1.03
C ARG A 44 34.74 1.41 1.30
N GLU A 45 35.94 1.01 1.71
CA GLU A 45 36.30 -0.37 2.03
C GLU A 45 35.81 -0.79 3.42
N GLU A 46 35.84 0.12 4.39
CA GLU A 46 35.30 -0.08 5.74
C GLU A 46 33.78 -0.02 5.77
N PHE A 47 33.17 0.66 4.77
CA PHE A 47 31.72 0.79 4.71
C PHE A 47 31.07 -0.55 4.37
N PRO A 48 30.05 -1.01 5.14
CA PRO A 48 29.41 -2.31 4.94
C PRO A 48 28.94 -2.51 3.51
N GLN A 49 29.28 -3.63 2.88
CA GLN A 49 28.97 -3.93 1.48
C GLN A 49 27.47 -3.71 1.14
N ARG A 50 26.58 -4.11 2.04
CA ARG A 50 25.13 -3.94 1.89
C ARG A 50 24.67 -2.47 1.87
N LEU A 51 25.50 -1.54 2.34
CA LEU A 51 25.18 -0.11 2.43
C LEU A 51 26.01 0.74 1.46
N ARG A 52 26.94 0.16 0.69
CA ARG A 52 27.83 0.89 -0.23
C ARG A 52 27.11 1.77 -1.24
N GLN A 53 25.91 1.40 -1.65
CA GLN A 53 25.09 2.24 -2.53
C GLN A 53 24.61 3.55 -1.87
N LEU A 54 24.75 3.69 -0.55
CA LEU A 54 24.43 4.91 0.17
C LEU A 54 25.68 5.77 0.44
N PHE A 55 26.89 5.24 0.22
CA PHE A 55 28.14 5.89 0.53
C PHE A 55 28.22 7.28 -0.09
N ASP A 56 28.10 7.39 -1.41
CA ASP A 56 28.15 8.67 -2.16
C ASP A 56 27.02 9.65 -1.82
N ARG A 57 26.02 9.19 -1.08
CA ARG A 57 24.93 10.05 -0.58
C ARG A 57 25.14 10.51 0.84
N ILE A 58 25.99 9.84 1.57
CA ILE A 58 26.38 10.16 2.96
C ILE A 58 27.63 11.03 2.94
N ASP A 59 28.61 10.70 2.10
CA ASP A 59 29.79 11.51 1.77
C ASP A 59 29.30 12.79 1.06
N ALA A 60 29.02 13.81 1.85
CA ALA A 60 28.37 15.04 1.37
C ALA A 60 29.38 16.00 0.73
N ASN A 61 30.66 15.93 1.12
CA ASN A 61 31.74 16.76 0.60
C ASN A 61 32.49 16.11 -0.57
N GLY A 62 32.26 14.79 -0.82
CA GLY A 62 32.86 14.03 -1.93
C GLY A 62 34.35 13.72 -1.73
N ASP A 63 34.85 13.71 -0.47
CA ASP A 63 36.26 13.47 -0.17
C ASP A 63 36.66 11.98 -0.18
N GLY A 64 35.69 11.08 -0.42
CA GLY A 64 35.89 9.63 -0.49
C GLY A 64 35.86 8.93 0.87
N ALA A 65 35.50 9.64 1.94
CA ALA A 65 35.34 9.10 3.28
C ALA A 65 34.06 9.64 3.94
N VAL A 66 33.36 8.84 4.70
CA VAL A 66 32.18 9.27 5.47
C VAL A 66 32.61 9.61 6.89
N THR A 67 32.36 10.82 7.32
CA THR A 67 32.56 11.26 8.70
C THR A 67 31.35 10.96 9.59
N LEU A 68 31.57 10.91 10.90
CA LEU A 68 30.47 10.75 11.86
C LEU A 68 29.42 11.86 11.75
N GLU A 69 29.84 13.08 11.45
CA GLU A 69 28.92 14.22 11.28
C GLU A 69 28.09 14.10 9.99
N GLU A 70 28.66 13.62 8.90
CA GLU A 70 27.92 13.34 7.66
C GLU A 70 26.90 12.22 7.86
N ASP A 71 27.24 11.14 8.55
CA ASP A 71 26.28 10.06 8.86
C ASP A 71 25.16 10.57 9.80
N LYS A 72 25.49 11.37 10.82
CA LYS A 72 24.50 12.02 11.68
C LYS A 72 23.57 12.94 10.87
N ALA A 73 24.12 13.78 10.00
CA ALA A 73 23.38 14.70 9.15
C ALA A 73 22.46 13.93 8.17
N PHE A 74 22.98 12.88 7.54
CA PHE A 74 22.22 12.02 6.64
C PHE A 74 21.06 11.33 7.35
N ARG A 75 21.30 10.75 8.54
CA ARG A 75 20.24 10.11 9.36
C ARG A 75 19.19 11.11 9.82
N ALA A 76 19.61 12.30 10.23
CA ALA A 76 18.71 13.39 10.62
C ALA A 76 17.85 13.86 9.43
N ALA A 77 18.46 14.06 8.25
CA ALA A 77 17.75 14.39 7.02
C ALA A 77 16.78 13.29 6.56
N ARG A 78 17.19 12.03 6.68
CA ARG A 78 16.35 10.88 6.37
C ARG A 78 15.15 10.79 7.32
N ARG A 79 15.34 11.06 8.60
CA ARG A 79 14.26 11.11 9.59
C ARG A 79 13.30 12.27 9.34
N LYS A 80 13.80 13.46 9.02
CA LYS A 80 12.95 14.58 8.59
C LYS A 80 12.09 14.21 7.37
N ARG A 81 12.62 13.39 6.46
CA ARG A 81 11.89 12.85 5.30
C ARG A 81 10.93 11.71 5.67
N GLN A 82 11.12 11.02 6.79
CA GLN A 82 10.33 9.89 7.28
C GLN A 82 9.43 10.24 8.47
N ALA A 83 9.51 11.46 8.99
CA ALA A 83 8.61 11.92 10.04
C ALA A 83 7.15 11.84 9.54
N PRO A 84 6.22 11.32 10.36
CA PRO A 84 4.81 11.30 9.99
C PRO A 84 4.36 12.73 9.68
N GLY A 85 4.14 13.03 8.39
CA GLY A 85 3.75 14.35 7.90
C GLY A 85 4.62 14.97 6.80
N GLN A 86 5.84 14.49 6.54
CA GLN A 86 6.70 15.11 5.51
C GLN A 86 7.15 14.19 4.36
N GLY A 87 6.81 12.92 4.37
CA GLY A 87 7.06 11.98 3.26
C GLY A 87 6.05 12.05 2.10
N ALA A 88 5.01 12.88 2.23
CA ALA A 88 3.96 13.05 1.21
C ALA A 88 4.08 14.37 0.42
N ALA A 89 5.14 15.16 0.59
CA ALA A 89 5.29 16.48 -0.05
C ALA A 89 6.02 16.41 -1.40
N ARG A 90 5.59 15.50 -2.30
CA ARG A 90 5.76 15.66 -3.76
C ARG A 90 4.41 15.60 -4.48
N GLY A 91 3.45 16.29 -3.95
CA GLY A 91 2.21 16.75 -4.47
C GLY A 91 1.76 17.79 -3.46
N ARG A 92 2.13 19.04 -3.65
CA ARG A 92 1.66 20.16 -2.83
C ARG A 92 0.20 20.45 -3.16
N GLY A 93 -0.69 19.58 -2.65
CA GLY A 93 -2.08 19.85 -2.45
C GLY A 93 -2.46 19.14 -1.17
N GLY A 94 -2.87 19.86 -0.13
CA GLY A 94 -3.60 19.30 1.00
C GLY A 94 -4.77 18.45 0.49
N LEU A 95 -5.37 17.62 1.34
CA LEU A 95 -6.63 16.98 0.99
C LEU A 95 -7.65 18.07 0.61
N PRO A 96 -8.57 17.80 -0.33
CA PRO A 96 -9.61 18.76 -0.68
C PRO A 96 -10.34 19.24 0.58
N GLU A 97 -10.58 20.55 0.70
CA GLU A 97 -11.33 21.14 1.82
C GLU A 97 -12.77 20.62 1.92
N THR A 98 -13.25 20.00 0.84
CA THR A 98 -14.59 19.39 0.77
C THR A 98 -14.68 18.04 1.49
N VAL A 99 -13.59 17.52 2.04
CA VAL A 99 -13.59 16.26 2.78
C VAL A 99 -13.07 16.43 4.21
N ARG A 100 -13.55 15.57 5.11
CA ARG A 100 -13.00 15.38 6.46
C ARG A 100 -12.45 13.98 6.64
N VAL A 101 -11.50 13.83 7.55
CA VAL A 101 -10.85 12.54 7.82
C VAL A 101 -10.92 12.21 9.30
N GLU A 102 -11.48 11.07 9.60
CA GLU A 102 -11.42 10.43 10.92
C GLU A 102 -10.26 9.43 10.88
N ARG A 103 -9.24 9.65 11.72
CA ARG A 103 -7.98 8.90 11.65
C ARG A 103 -7.88 7.84 12.74
N ASP A 104 -7.01 6.86 12.47
CA ASP A 104 -6.54 5.88 13.46
C ASP A 104 -7.67 5.11 14.14
N ILE A 105 -8.69 4.73 13.36
CA ILE A 105 -9.84 3.95 13.84
C ILE A 105 -9.45 2.47 13.92
N PRO A 106 -9.44 1.84 15.12
CA PRO A 106 -9.10 0.44 15.27
C PRO A 106 -10.26 -0.46 14.78
N TYR A 107 -10.01 -1.27 13.76
CA TYR A 107 -11.01 -2.20 13.23
C TYR A 107 -10.96 -3.61 13.88
N ALA A 108 -9.85 -3.91 14.54
CA ALA A 108 -9.58 -5.25 15.09
C ALA A 108 -9.71 -5.33 16.61
N ALA A 109 -10.14 -4.24 17.28
CA ALA A 109 -10.18 -4.10 18.73
C ALA A 109 -8.81 -4.39 19.41
N THR A 110 -7.70 -4.11 18.73
CA THR A 110 -6.33 -4.21 19.23
C THR A 110 -5.69 -2.84 19.36
N LYS A 111 -4.55 -2.77 20.06
CA LYS A 111 -3.72 -1.54 20.12
C LYS A 111 -2.68 -1.48 19.01
N ASN A 112 -2.70 -2.40 18.04
CA ASN A 112 -1.73 -2.46 16.98
C ASN A 112 -1.94 -1.30 15.99
N PRO A 113 -0.97 -0.40 15.78
CA PRO A 113 -1.11 0.74 14.88
C PRO A 113 -1.23 0.33 13.40
N ARG A 114 -0.91 -0.92 13.05
CA ARG A 114 -1.13 -1.47 11.71
C ARG A 114 -2.56 -1.92 11.46
N GLN A 115 -3.31 -2.24 12.52
CA GLN A 115 -4.68 -2.70 12.47
C GLN A 115 -5.68 -1.54 12.67
N MET A 116 -5.41 -0.43 11.99
CA MET A 116 -6.22 0.78 11.98
C MET A 116 -6.58 1.20 10.57
N LEU A 117 -7.69 1.90 10.42
CA LEU A 117 -8.11 2.52 9.18
C LEU A 117 -8.29 4.04 9.37
N ASP A 118 -8.27 4.77 8.24
CA ASP A 118 -8.68 6.17 8.18
C ASP A 118 -9.96 6.26 7.34
N LEU A 119 -11.00 6.90 7.85
CA LEU A 119 -12.28 7.13 7.18
C LEU A 119 -12.31 8.55 6.61
N VAL A 120 -12.59 8.67 5.33
CA VAL A 120 -12.69 9.92 4.59
C VAL A 120 -14.17 10.14 4.20
N LEU A 121 -14.73 11.22 4.63
CA LEU A 121 -16.13 11.56 4.40
C LEU A 121 -16.27 12.90 3.69
N PRO A 122 -17.25 13.08 2.79
CA PRO A 122 -17.52 14.38 2.22
C PRO A 122 -18.14 15.30 3.28
N ASN A 123 -17.76 16.58 3.28
CA ASN A 123 -18.37 17.58 4.17
C ASN A 123 -19.83 17.83 3.77
N LYS A 124 -20.14 17.69 2.48
CA LYS A 124 -21.50 17.85 1.92
C LYS A 124 -21.79 16.66 1.00
N PRO A 125 -22.50 15.62 1.47
CA PRO A 125 -22.95 14.55 0.59
C PRO A 125 -23.89 15.09 -0.50
N SER A 126 -23.78 14.53 -1.72
CA SER A 126 -24.61 14.93 -2.86
C SER A 126 -26.05 14.38 -2.83
N GLY A 127 -26.34 13.47 -1.89
CA GLY A 127 -27.63 12.83 -1.70
C GLY A 127 -27.99 12.62 -0.23
N LYS A 128 -29.21 12.17 0.06
CA LYS A 128 -29.70 11.90 1.43
C LYS A 128 -29.47 10.47 1.91
N GLY A 129 -29.15 9.55 1.00
CA GLY A 129 -28.95 8.12 1.32
C GLY A 129 -27.56 7.79 1.83
N PRO A 130 -27.36 6.55 2.30
CA PRO A 130 -26.05 6.07 2.73
C PRO A 130 -25.07 6.03 1.57
N LEU A 131 -23.81 6.39 1.86
CA LEU A 131 -22.74 6.52 0.87
C LEU A 131 -22.09 5.17 0.58
N PRO A 132 -21.95 4.75 -0.68
CA PRO A 132 -21.08 3.63 -1.03
C PRO A 132 -19.64 3.95 -0.64
N VAL A 133 -18.84 2.89 -0.42
CA VAL A 133 -17.49 3.01 0.12
C VAL A 133 -16.46 2.55 -0.89
N ILE A 134 -15.40 3.34 -1.08
CA ILE A 134 -14.17 2.92 -1.77
C ILE A 134 -13.10 2.68 -0.71
N ALA A 135 -12.71 1.43 -0.50
CA ALA A 135 -11.68 1.06 0.44
C ALA A 135 -10.33 0.85 -0.28
N PHE A 136 -9.30 1.56 0.16
CA PHE A 136 -7.97 1.50 -0.42
C PHE A 136 -7.03 0.69 0.47
N ILE A 137 -6.26 -0.23 -0.13
CA ILE A 137 -5.24 -1.04 0.53
C ILE A 137 -3.88 -0.70 -0.07
N HIS A 138 -2.95 -0.27 0.77
CA HIS A 138 -1.64 0.19 0.32
C HIS A 138 -0.74 -0.95 -0.18
N GLY A 139 0.15 -0.64 -1.13
CA GLY A 139 1.24 -1.52 -1.55
C GLY A 139 2.45 -1.47 -0.61
N GLY A 140 3.59 -1.93 -1.11
CA GLY A 140 4.86 -1.91 -0.38
C GLY A 140 5.45 -3.29 -0.10
N GLY A 141 5.14 -4.29 -0.95
CA GLY A 141 5.67 -5.67 -0.88
C GLY A 141 5.36 -6.34 0.46
N TRP A 142 4.22 -6.04 1.07
CA TRP A 142 3.83 -6.47 2.42
C TRP A 142 4.86 -6.16 3.52
N ARG A 143 5.93 -5.42 3.22
CA ARG A 143 7.07 -5.08 4.10
C ARG A 143 7.08 -3.63 4.54
N GLY A 144 6.35 -2.78 3.84
CA GLY A 144 6.32 -1.33 4.05
C GLY A 144 4.99 -0.72 3.65
N GLY A 145 4.91 0.60 3.74
CA GLY A 145 3.68 1.34 3.49
C GLY A 145 2.82 1.50 4.75
N ASN A 146 1.77 2.26 4.59
CA ASN A 146 0.75 2.48 5.63
C ASN A 146 -0.50 3.11 5.03
N LYS A 147 -1.58 3.16 5.81
CA LYS A 147 -2.88 3.72 5.43
C LYS A 147 -2.86 5.20 5.02
N ALA A 148 -1.93 6.01 5.54
CA ALA A 148 -1.87 7.43 5.18
C ALA A 148 -1.57 7.65 3.68
N GLY A 149 -0.89 6.70 3.02
CA GLY A 149 -0.62 6.75 1.58
C GLY A 149 -1.86 6.64 0.68
N GLY A 150 -2.98 6.14 1.21
CA GLY A 150 -4.24 6.00 0.48
C GLY A 150 -5.07 7.28 0.45
N LEU A 151 -4.90 8.16 1.43
CA LEU A 151 -5.76 9.34 1.58
C LEU A 151 -5.79 10.24 0.34
N ALA A 152 -4.62 10.57 -0.22
CA ALA A 152 -4.52 11.39 -1.43
C ALA A 152 -5.10 10.71 -2.68
N ARG A 153 -5.22 9.38 -2.67
CA ARG A 153 -5.79 8.61 -3.78
C ARG A 153 -7.31 8.56 -3.74
N ILE A 154 -7.88 8.37 -2.55
CA ILE A 154 -9.34 8.25 -2.38
C ILE A 154 -10.04 9.60 -2.22
N ALA A 155 -9.38 10.61 -1.65
CA ALA A 155 -10.00 11.91 -1.40
C ALA A 155 -10.60 12.57 -2.66
N PRO A 156 -10.02 12.48 -3.88
CA PRO A 156 -10.64 13.01 -5.09
C PRO A 156 -11.96 12.33 -5.50
N PHE A 157 -12.18 11.07 -5.10
CA PHE A 157 -13.48 10.39 -5.28
C PHE A 157 -14.50 10.90 -4.26
N VAL A 158 -14.09 11.00 -2.99
CA VAL A 158 -14.94 11.47 -1.89
C VAL A 158 -15.32 12.94 -2.07
N ALA A 159 -14.45 13.76 -2.62
CA ALA A 159 -14.70 15.19 -2.87
C ALA A 159 -15.90 15.45 -3.80
N SER A 160 -16.32 14.46 -4.60
CA SER A 160 -17.55 14.54 -5.40
C SER A 160 -18.83 14.51 -4.55
N GLY A 161 -18.75 14.12 -3.29
CA GLY A 161 -19.91 13.95 -2.41
C GLY A 161 -20.71 12.66 -2.61
N THR A 162 -20.30 11.81 -3.57
CA THR A 162 -21.07 10.63 -4.00
C THR A 162 -20.67 9.32 -3.34
N CYS A 163 -19.55 9.30 -2.63
CA CYS A 163 -19.05 8.13 -1.90
C CYS A 163 -18.26 8.54 -0.65
N ALA A 164 -18.03 7.60 0.23
CA ALA A 164 -17.05 7.66 1.30
C ALA A 164 -15.78 6.90 0.90
N GLY A 165 -14.68 7.18 1.59
CA GLY A 165 -13.40 6.50 1.38
C GLY A 165 -12.88 5.89 2.68
N VAL A 166 -12.22 4.75 2.59
CA VAL A 166 -11.53 4.13 3.73
C VAL A 166 -10.11 3.76 3.29
N SER A 167 -9.11 4.14 4.06
CA SER A 167 -7.73 3.68 3.83
C SER A 167 -7.33 2.71 4.92
N ILE A 168 -6.99 1.47 4.53
CA ILE A 168 -6.79 0.34 5.44
C ILE A 168 -5.30 0.10 5.64
N GLY A 169 -4.86 0.02 6.93
CA GLY A 169 -3.59 -0.53 7.33
C GLY A 169 -3.71 -2.04 7.57
N TYR A 170 -2.59 -2.75 7.48
CA TYR A 170 -2.50 -4.18 7.76
C TYR A 170 -1.11 -4.53 8.30
N ARG A 171 -0.99 -5.64 9.02
CA ARG A 171 0.30 -6.14 9.57
C ARG A 171 1.26 -6.46 8.44
N LEU A 172 2.51 -6.04 8.59
CA LEU A 172 3.56 -6.29 7.61
C LEU A 172 4.23 -7.64 7.87
N SER A 173 4.92 -8.18 6.86
CA SER A 173 5.58 -9.49 6.91
C SER A 173 6.68 -9.60 7.97
N GLY A 174 7.26 -8.48 8.40
CA GLY A 174 8.20 -8.45 9.54
C GLY A 174 7.52 -8.57 10.90
N GLU A 175 6.19 -8.49 10.96
CA GLU A 175 5.38 -8.62 12.17
C GLU A 175 4.57 -9.92 12.17
N ALA A 176 3.99 -10.27 11.04
CA ALA A 176 3.21 -11.49 10.88
C ALA A 176 3.25 -11.98 9.42
N ILE A 177 3.38 -13.27 9.22
CA ILE A 177 3.34 -13.90 7.90
C ILE A 177 1.89 -14.15 7.44
N TRP A 178 1.72 -14.56 6.18
CA TRP A 178 0.45 -15.00 5.62
C TRP A 178 -0.20 -16.11 6.48
N PRO A 179 -1.53 -16.02 6.74
CA PRO A 179 -2.55 -15.17 6.14
C PRO A 179 -2.90 -13.91 6.95
N ALA A 180 -2.03 -13.42 7.82
CA ALA A 180 -2.32 -12.28 8.69
C ALA A 180 -2.80 -11.03 7.92
N GLN A 181 -2.26 -10.76 6.74
CA GLN A 181 -2.56 -9.59 5.92
C GLN A 181 -4.01 -9.62 5.41
N ILE A 182 -4.46 -10.78 4.91
CA ILE A 182 -5.85 -10.91 4.43
C ILE A 182 -6.85 -10.94 5.59
N HIS A 183 -6.49 -11.50 6.73
CA HIS A 183 -7.33 -11.46 7.93
C HIS A 183 -7.55 -10.01 8.40
N ASP A 184 -6.52 -9.17 8.35
CA ASP A 184 -6.61 -7.76 8.68
C ASP A 184 -7.53 -7.02 7.71
N CYS A 185 -7.35 -7.21 6.40
CA CYS A 185 -8.19 -6.60 5.38
C CYS A 185 -9.66 -7.00 5.52
N LYS A 186 -9.94 -8.30 5.72
CA LYS A 186 -11.31 -8.80 5.93
C LYS A 186 -11.95 -8.25 7.20
N ALA A 187 -11.19 -8.16 8.29
CA ALA A 187 -11.67 -7.52 9.52
C ALA A 187 -12.02 -6.04 9.32
N ALA A 188 -11.23 -5.31 8.51
CA ALA A 188 -11.54 -3.92 8.17
C ALA A 188 -12.81 -3.80 7.32
N ILE A 189 -13.05 -4.68 6.35
CA ILE A 189 -14.31 -4.71 5.58
C ILE A 189 -15.50 -5.00 6.51
N ARG A 190 -15.38 -5.95 7.43
CA ARG A 190 -16.44 -6.24 8.43
C ARG A 190 -16.69 -5.04 9.35
N TRP A 191 -15.64 -4.32 9.73
CA TRP A 191 -15.78 -3.09 10.52
C TRP A 191 -16.59 -2.02 9.77
N ILE A 192 -16.30 -1.79 8.48
CA ILE A 192 -17.05 -0.85 7.64
C ILE A 192 -18.53 -1.21 7.65
N ARG A 193 -18.85 -2.49 7.46
CA ARG A 193 -20.23 -2.99 7.42
C ARG A 193 -20.93 -2.83 8.77
N ALA A 194 -20.25 -3.17 9.88
CA ALA A 194 -20.80 -3.04 11.24
C ALA A 194 -21.06 -1.59 11.64
N ASN A 195 -20.27 -0.65 11.15
CA ASN A 195 -20.36 0.77 11.50
C ASN A 195 -21.07 1.61 10.42
N ALA A 196 -21.66 0.97 9.42
CA ALA A 196 -22.29 1.63 8.28
C ALA A 196 -23.36 2.65 8.72
N GLY A 197 -24.27 2.26 9.59
CA GLY A 197 -25.31 3.15 10.10
C GLY A 197 -24.76 4.36 10.87
N LYS A 198 -23.69 4.16 11.67
CA LYS A 198 -23.07 5.24 12.45
C LYS A 198 -22.47 6.35 11.58
N HIS A 199 -21.89 5.99 10.45
CA HIS A 199 -21.18 6.92 9.56
C HIS A 199 -21.96 7.24 8.27
N ASN A 200 -23.23 6.86 8.18
CA ASN A 200 -24.07 6.98 6.97
C ASN A 200 -23.41 6.36 5.73
N LEU A 201 -22.87 5.15 5.89
CA LEU A 201 -22.26 4.35 4.82
C LEU A 201 -23.24 3.27 4.36
N ASP A 202 -23.05 2.81 3.14
CA ASP A 202 -23.72 1.61 2.64
C ASP A 202 -22.77 0.39 2.80
N GLY A 203 -23.10 -0.46 3.76
CA GLY A 203 -22.33 -1.67 4.07
C GLY A 203 -22.37 -2.74 2.98
N GLU A 204 -23.30 -2.67 2.02
CA GLU A 204 -23.39 -3.63 0.92
C GLU A 204 -22.65 -3.15 -0.34
N ARG A 205 -22.44 -1.84 -0.49
CA ARG A 205 -21.75 -1.24 -1.63
C ARG A 205 -20.31 -0.82 -1.27
N ILE A 206 -19.46 -1.81 -1.01
CA ILE A 206 -18.03 -1.62 -0.70
C ILE A 206 -17.20 -2.08 -1.89
N GLY A 207 -16.58 -1.15 -2.61
CA GLY A 207 -15.55 -1.44 -3.61
C GLY A 207 -14.15 -1.35 -3.01
N VAL A 208 -13.21 -2.14 -3.53
CA VAL A 208 -11.83 -2.14 -3.04
C VAL A 208 -10.85 -1.78 -4.15
N TRP A 209 -9.77 -1.08 -3.78
CA TRP A 209 -8.71 -0.67 -4.70
C TRP A 209 -7.34 -0.76 -4.04
N GLY A 210 -6.36 -1.30 -4.76
CA GLY A 210 -5.00 -1.40 -4.25
C GLY A 210 -3.94 -1.60 -5.32
N PRO A 211 -2.72 -1.07 -5.14
CA PRO A 211 -1.58 -1.30 -6.02
C PRO A 211 -0.60 -2.34 -5.45
N SER A 212 0.08 -3.12 -6.32
CA SER A 212 1.18 -4.01 -5.94
C SER A 212 0.74 -5.03 -4.86
N ALA A 213 1.41 -5.11 -3.72
CA ALA A 213 0.96 -5.93 -2.58
C ALA A 213 -0.48 -5.62 -2.16
N GLY A 214 -0.94 -4.34 -2.30
CA GLY A 214 -2.34 -3.97 -2.09
C GLY A 214 -3.25 -4.51 -3.20
N GLY A 215 -2.77 -4.57 -4.45
CA GLY A 215 -3.45 -5.21 -5.58
C GLY A 215 -3.71 -6.69 -5.32
N HIS A 216 -2.70 -7.41 -4.86
CA HIS A 216 -2.83 -8.80 -4.40
C HIS A 216 -3.91 -8.93 -3.30
N LEU A 217 -3.89 -8.06 -2.28
CA LEU A 217 -4.84 -8.14 -1.16
C LEU A 217 -6.28 -7.81 -1.59
N VAL A 218 -6.49 -6.87 -2.52
CA VAL A 218 -7.84 -6.62 -3.05
C VAL A 218 -8.32 -7.74 -3.96
N ALA A 219 -7.41 -8.38 -4.74
CA ALA A 219 -7.74 -9.58 -5.51
C ALA A 219 -8.16 -10.72 -4.57
N MET A 220 -7.41 -10.95 -3.48
CA MET A 220 -7.76 -11.92 -2.44
C MET A 220 -9.11 -11.62 -1.77
N LEU A 221 -9.43 -10.33 -1.50
CA LEU A 221 -10.76 -9.95 -0.99
C LEU A 221 -11.87 -10.31 -1.98
N GLY A 222 -11.63 -10.08 -3.27
CA GLY A 222 -12.60 -10.38 -4.32
C GLY A 222 -12.89 -11.89 -4.46
N THR A 223 -11.84 -12.70 -4.47
CA THR A 223 -11.96 -14.12 -4.81
C THR A 223 -12.17 -15.05 -3.61
N SER A 224 -11.77 -14.65 -2.40
CA SER A 224 -11.82 -15.52 -1.22
C SER A 224 -12.99 -15.24 -0.27
N GLY A 225 -14.08 -14.65 -0.77
CA GLY A 225 -15.27 -14.37 0.03
C GLY A 225 -15.91 -15.63 0.57
N GLY A 226 -15.98 -15.82 1.90
CA GLY A 226 -16.54 -17.00 2.55
C GLY A 226 -15.59 -18.19 2.70
N VAL A 227 -14.33 -18.07 2.25
CA VAL A 227 -13.30 -19.12 2.49
C VAL A 227 -12.90 -19.10 3.96
N LYS A 228 -13.39 -20.05 4.75
CA LYS A 228 -13.26 -20.10 6.23
C LYS A 228 -11.82 -19.89 6.72
N ALA A 229 -10.83 -20.54 6.09
CA ALA A 229 -9.42 -20.44 6.46
C ALA A 229 -8.86 -19.02 6.28
N LEU A 230 -9.46 -18.20 5.41
CA LEU A 230 -9.03 -16.85 5.10
C LEU A 230 -9.93 -15.76 5.72
N GLU A 231 -11.09 -16.12 6.30
CA GLU A 231 -11.91 -15.14 7.02
C GLU A 231 -11.24 -14.64 8.31
N GLY A 232 -10.54 -15.52 9.01
CA GLY A 232 -9.93 -15.19 10.31
C GLY A 232 -10.94 -14.88 11.41
N GLN A 233 -10.45 -14.81 12.65
CA GLN A 233 -11.26 -14.52 13.84
C GLN A 233 -10.90 -13.14 14.43
N LEU A 234 -10.46 -12.19 13.60
CA LEU A 234 -9.98 -10.89 14.04
C LEU A 234 -11.12 -9.88 14.17
N GLY A 235 -11.15 -9.19 15.31
CA GLY A 235 -12.14 -8.14 15.62
C GLY A 235 -13.48 -8.68 16.11
N PRO A 236 -14.38 -7.79 16.53
CA PRO A 236 -15.65 -8.18 17.15
C PRO A 236 -16.76 -8.55 16.15
N HIS A 237 -16.54 -8.37 14.85
CA HIS A 237 -17.58 -8.46 13.83
C HIS A 237 -17.45 -9.70 12.94
N THR A 238 -16.94 -10.80 13.48
CA THR A 238 -16.63 -12.03 12.71
C THR A 238 -17.85 -12.71 12.05
N ALA A 239 -19.04 -12.43 12.53
CA ALA A 239 -20.29 -12.94 11.95
C ALA A 239 -20.72 -12.20 10.66
N LEU A 240 -20.17 -11.01 10.41
CA LEU A 240 -20.49 -10.23 9.21
C LEU A 240 -19.66 -10.71 8.00
N SER A 241 -20.24 -10.57 6.81
CA SER A 241 -19.56 -10.88 5.55
C SER A 241 -18.36 -9.96 5.30
N SER A 242 -17.26 -10.50 4.77
CA SER A 242 -16.13 -9.75 4.23
C SER A 242 -16.19 -9.56 2.71
N ARG A 243 -17.25 -10.01 2.03
CA ARG A 243 -17.41 -9.88 0.57
C ARG A 243 -17.44 -8.40 0.17
N VAL A 244 -16.96 -8.13 -1.04
CA VAL A 244 -16.90 -6.76 -1.62
C VAL A 244 -17.71 -6.71 -2.91
N ALA A 245 -18.17 -5.52 -3.30
CA ALA A 245 -19.04 -5.32 -4.46
C ALA A 245 -18.27 -5.22 -5.78
N CYS A 246 -17.01 -4.75 -5.76
CA CYS A 246 -16.14 -4.70 -6.94
C CYS A 246 -14.68 -4.52 -6.52
N VAL A 247 -13.75 -4.87 -7.41
CA VAL A 247 -12.30 -4.88 -7.18
C VAL A 247 -11.57 -4.10 -8.26
N ALA A 248 -10.75 -3.11 -7.89
CA ALA A 248 -9.78 -2.47 -8.76
C ALA A 248 -8.36 -2.91 -8.36
N ASP A 249 -7.77 -3.81 -9.12
CA ASP A 249 -6.42 -4.33 -8.89
C ASP A 249 -5.41 -3.62 -9.80
N TRP A 250 -4.49 -2.88 -9.20
CA TRP A 250 -3.37 -2.27 -9.89
C TRP A 250 -2.11 -3.12 -9.70
N PHE A 251 -1.72 -3.83 -10.78
CA PHE A 251 -0.47 -4.60 -10.85
C PHE A 251 -0.19 -5.47 -9.62
N GLY A 252 -1.21 -6.13 -9.08
CA GLY A 252 -1.06 -7.10 -8.01
C GLY A 252 -0.39 -8.39 -8.49
N PRO A 253 0.59 -8.95 -7.75
CA PRO A 253 1.04 -10.31 -8.02
C PRO A 253 -0.04 -11.33 -7.65
N THR A 254 -0.05 -12.47 -8.33
CA THR A 254 -1.05 -13.53 -8.15
C THR A 254 -0.41 -14.87 -7.86
N ASP A 255 0.19 -15.51 -8.86
CA ASP A 255 0.93 -16.76 -8.67
C ASP A 255 2.43 -16.47 -8.45
N PHE A 256 2.84 -16.45 -7.19
CA PHE A 256 4.21 -16.14 -6.83
C PHE A 256 5.22 -17.12 -7.42
N CYS A 257 4.85 -18.39 -7.63
CA CYS A 257 5.75 -19.40 -8.19
C CYS A 257 6.07 -19.18 -9.67
N GLN A 258 5.30 -18.36 -10.39
CA GLN A 258 5.50 -18.05 -11.80
C GLN A 258 6.17 -16.68 -12.04
N MET A 259 6.47 -15.90 -10.99
CA MET A 259 6.95 -14.53 -11.17
C MET A 259 8.31 -14.46 -11.85
N ASP A 260 9.26 -15.32 -11.46
CA ASP A 260 10.60 -15.32 -12.08
C ASP A 260 10.58 -15.85 -13.52
N ALA A 261 9.65 -16.75 -13.86
CA ALA A 261 9.48 -17.23 -15.24
C ALA A 261 9.00 -16.13 -16.21
N HIS A 262 8.25 -15.16 -15.70
CA HIS A 262 7.70 -14.03 -16.47
C HIS A 262 8.49 -12.74 -16.32
N ARG A 263 9.59 -12.76 -15.58
CA ARG A 263 10.40 -11.57 -15.28
C ARG A 263 10.95 -10.92 -16.53
N LEU A 264 10.87 -9.59 -16.60
CA LEU A 264 11.46 -8.84 -17.70
C LEU A 264 13.01 -8.99 -17.69
N PRO A 265 13.66 -9.05 -18.87
CA PRO A 265 15.11 -8.99 -18.97
C PRO A 265 15.66 -7.76 -18.23
N GLY A 266 16.71 -7.95 -17.43
CA GLY A 266 17.34 -6.87 -16.66
C GLY A 266 16.63 -6.51 -15.34
N SER A 267 15.51 -7.12 -14.98
CA SER A 267 14.92 -6.99 -13.65
C SER A 267 15.88 -7.49 -12.58
N ARG A 268 16.06 -6.69 -11.51
CA ARG A 268 16.98 -7.02 -10.42
C ARG A 268 16.36 -7.86 -9.30
N LEU A 269 15.03 -7.85 -9.20
CA LEU A 269 14.32 -8.61 -8.18
C LEU A 269 14.22 -10.08 -8.62
N VAL A 270 14.71 -10.98 -7.78
CA VAL A 270 14.58 -12.43 -7.91
C VAL A 270 13.54 -12.89 -6.92
N HIS A 271 12.39 -13.32 -7.41
CA HIS A 271 11.23 -13.67 -6.58
C HIS A 271 11.42 -14.99 -5.84
N ASP A 272 12.16 -15.93 -6.42
CA ASP A 272 12.54 -17.20 -5.79
C ASP A 272 13.57 -17.06 -4.66
N SER A 273 14.15 -15.85 -4.52
CA SER A 273 15.08 -15.57 -3.42
C SER A 273 14.40 -15.72 -2.05
N PRO A 274 15.07 -16.34 -1.06
CA PRO A 274 14.56 -16.40 0.32
C PRO A 274 14.28 -15.04 0.97
N SER A 275 14.90 -13.97 0.44
CA SER A 275 14.73 -12.58 0.92
C SER A 275 13.75 -11.77 0.08
N SER A 276 13.11 -12.37 -0.92
CA SER A 276 12.08 -11.70 -1.72
C SER A 276 10.87 -11.28 -0.85
N PRO A 277 10.13 -10.26 -1.25
CA PRO A 277 8.90 -9.88 -0.56
C PRO A 277 7.91 -11.04 -0.42
N GLU A 278 7.80 -11.86 -1.46
CA GLU A 278 6.93 -13.04 -1.55
C GLU A 278 7.36 -14.12 -0.55
N SER A 279 8.65 -14.44 -0.51
CA SER A 279 9.22 -15.41 0.45
C SER A 279 9.02 -14.94 1.89
N LEU A 280 9.20 -13.65 2.15
CA LEU A 280 9.05 -13.09 3.49
C LEU A 280 7.59 -13.08 3.96
N VAL A 281 6.63 -12.78 3.09
CA VAL A 281 5.22 -12.81 3.48
C VAL A 281 4.71 -14.23 3.68
N ILE A 282 5.19 -15.20 2.91
CA ILE A 282 4.87 -16.63 3.06
C ILE A 282 5.56 -17.25 4.29
N GLY A 283 6.66 -16.63 4.77
CA GLY A 283 7.45 -17.12 5.90
C GLY A 283 8.50 -18.16 5.51
N GLY A 284 8.92 -18.17 4.23
CA GLY A 284 9.99 -19.02 3.70
C GLY A 284 10.07 -19.00 2.18
N PRO A 285 11.11 -19.60 1.57
CA PRO A 285 11.28 -19.61 0.13
C PRO A 285 10.04 -20.15 -0.59
N ILE A 286 9.49 -19.38 -1.55
CA ILE A 286 8.21 -19.69 -2.20
C ILE A 286 8.20 -21.04 -2.88
N GLN A 287 9.30 -21.43 -3.56
CA GLN A 287 9.40 -22.72 -4.26
C GLN A 287 9.41 -23.93 -3.31
N LYS A 288 9.74 -23.73 -2.02
CA LYS A 288 9.71 -24.75 -0.98
C LYS A 288 8.41 -24.74 -0.13
N ASN A 289 7.54 -23.75 -0.34
CA ASN A 289 6.32 -23.54 0.42
C ASN A 289 5.09 -23.43 -0.50
N ARG A 290 5.01 -24.27 -1.53
CA ARG A 290 4.00 -24.19 -2.60
C ARG A 290 2.56 -24.23 -2.11
N GLU A 291 2.26 -24.99 -1.07
CA GLU A 291 0.92 -25.04 -0.45
C GLU A 291 0.53 -23.69 0.15
N LYS A 292 1.45 -23.04 0.88
CA LYS A 292 1.21 -21.68 1.42
C LYS A 292 1.10 -20.64 0.30
N VAL A 293 1.89 -20.78 -0.76
CA VAL A 293 1.77 -19.93 -1.95
C VAL A 293 0.42 -20.10 -2.60
N ALA A 294 -0.07 -21.33 -2.75
CA ALA A 294 -1.41 -21.58 -3.27
C ALA A 294 -2.52 -20.97 -2.40
N GLN A 295 -2.35 -20.97 -1.08
CA GLN A 295 -3.27 -20.28 -0.16
C GLN A 295 -3.21 -18.73 -0.31
N ALA A 296 -2.11 -18.18 -0.77
CA ALA A 296 -1.94 -16.76 -1.03
C ALA A 296 -2.25 -16.38 -2.50
N ASN A 297 -2.60 -17.33 -3.34
CA ASN A 297 -2.90 -17.08 -4.74
C ASN A 297 -4.41 -16.84 -4.95
N PRO A 298 -4.83 -15.62 -5.36
CA PRO A 298 -6.25 -15.32 -5.58
C PRO A 298 -6.89 -16.22 -6.64
N ILE A 299 -6.11 -16.73 -7.59
CA ILE A 299 -6.61 -17.63 -8.65
C ILE A 299 -7.14 -18.94 -8.08
N THR A 300 -6.59 -19.41 -6.95
CA THR A 300 -7.03 -20.64 -6.26
C THR A 300 -8.51 -20.60 -5.85
N TYR A 301 -9.05 -19.40 -5.63
CA TYR A 301 -10.39 -19.22 -5.06
C TYR A 301 -11.41 -18.66 -6.05
N VAL A 302 -11.01 -18.41 -7.29
CA VAL A 302 -11.90 -17.83 -8.30
C VAL A 302 -13.14 -18.71 -8.50
N THR A 303 -14.31 -18.09 -8.38
CA THR A 303 -15.62 -18.70 -8.63
C THR A 303 -16.49 -17.77 -9.48
N LYS A 304 -17.56 -18.29 -10.04
CA LYS A 304 -18.54 -17.49 -10.82
C LYS A 304 -19.25 -16.39 -10.00
N ASP A 305 -19.24 -16.53 -8.68
CA ASP A 305 -19.92 -15.62 -7.75
C ASP A 305 -19.02 -14.47 -7.27
N ASP A 306 -17.81 -14.33 -7.86
CA ASP A 306 -16.88 -13.27 -7.54
C ASP A 306 -17.34 -11.93 -8.15
N PRO A 307 -17.03 -10.82 -7.48
CA PRO A 307 -17.43 -9.49 -7.93
C PRO A 307 -16.73 -9.08 -9.24
N PRO A 308 -17.22 -8.04 -9.92
CA PRO A 308 -16.52 -7.44 -11.06
C PRO A 308 -15.11 -6.96 -10.74
N PHE A 309 -14.18 -7.15 -11.71
CA PHE A 309 -12.78 -6.72 -11.60
C PHE A 309 -12.40 -5.70 -12.68
N LEU A 310 -11.68 -4.64 -12.28
CA LEU A 310 -10.88 -3.79 -13.15
C LEU A 310 -9.41 -3.97 -12.81
N ILE A 311 -8.64 -4.52 -13.73
CA ILE A 311 -7.21 -4.78 -13.56
C ILE A 311 -6.43 -3.80 -14.43
N ALA A 312 -5.33 -3.21 -13.90
CA ALA A 312 -4.44 -2.37 -14.71
C ALA A 312 -2.97 -2.71 -14.42
N HIS A 313 -2.16 -2.88 -15.50
CA HIS A 313 -0.75 -3.26 -15.36
C HIS A 313 0.13 -2.59 -16.40
N GLY A 314 1.30 -2.10 -15.98
CA GLY A 314 2.30 -1.52 -16.86
C GLY A 314 3.07 -2.59 -17.64
N THR A 315 3.16 -2.47 -18.97
CA THR A 315 3.82 -3.50 -19.81
C THR A 315 5.34 -3.55 -19.67
N LYS A 316 5.95 -2.59 -18.96
CA LYS A 316 7.38 -2.54 -18.63
C LYS A 316 7.64 -2.58 -17.13
N ASP A 317 6.77 -3.27 -16.39
CA ASP A 317 6.92 -3.41 -14.94
C ASP A 317 8.10 -4.31 -14.58
N PRO A 318 9.17 -3.77 -13.93
CA PRO A 318 10.35 -4.55 -13.58
C PRO A 318 10.24 -5.25 -12.23
N LEU A 319 9.15 -5.04 -11.48
CA LEU A 319 8.96 -5.57 -10.14
C LEU A 319 7.90 -6.68 -10.09
N VAL A 320 6.77 -6.49 -10.76
CA VAL A 320 5.72 -7.50 -10.89
C VAL A 320 5.50 -7.73 -12.38
N PRO A 321 5.80 -8.91 -12.91
CA PRO A 321 5.55 -9.21 -14.33
C PRO A 321 4.07 -9.04 -14.66
N TRP A 322 3.75 -8.31 -15.73
CA TRP A 322 2.36 -8.02 -16.09
C TRP A 322 1.53 -9.26 -16.45
N GLN A 323 2.21 -10.36 -16.73
CA GLN A 323 1.59 -11.68 -16.91
C GLN A 323 0.87 -12.17 -15.65
N GLN A 324 1.22 -11.67 -14.47
CA GLN A 324 0.49 -11.96 -13.23
C GLN A 324 -0.97 -11.49 -13.32
N SER A 325 -1.20 -10.34 -13.94
CA SER A 325 -2.55 -9.84 -14.23
C SER A 325 -3.27 -10.64 -15.32
N GLU A 326 -2.54 -11.13 -16.33
CA GLU A 326 -3.13 -12.01 -17.37
C GLU A 326 -3.60 -13.34 -16.77
N LEU A 327 -2.82 -13.92 -15.86
CA LEU A 327 -3.21 -15.15 -15.16
C LEU A 327 -4.53 -14.97 -14.40
N LEU A 328 -4.68 -13.86 -13.69
CA LEU A 328 -5.89 -13.55 -12.94
C LEU A 328 -7.07 -13.28 -13.88
N GLU A 329 -6.87 -12.47 -14.92
CA GLU A 329 -7.89 -12.20 -15.94
C GLU A 329 -8.40 -13.48 -16.57
N ALA A 330 -7.49 -14.36 -17.00
CA ALA A 330 -7.84 -15.64 -17.64
C ALA A 330 -8.67 -16.52 -16.70
N ALA A 331 -8.31 -16.60 -15.42
CA ALA A 331 -9.06 -17.37 -14.43
C ALA A 331 -10.46 -16.79 -14.20
N LEU A 332 -10.59 -15.47 -14.03
CA LEU A 332 -11.86 -14.79 -13.85
C LEU A 332 -12.78 -14.96 -15.08
N ARG A 333 -12.25 -14.77 -16.29
CA ARG A 333 -13.02 -15.00 -17.53
C ARG A 333 -13.48 -16.44 -17.67
N LYS A 334 -12.63 -17.41 -17.37
CA LYS A 334 -12.97 -18.83 -17.39
C LYS A 334 -14.10 -19.16 -16.42
N ALA A 335 -14.17 -18.48 -15.28
CA ALA A 335 -15.24 -18.63 -14.31
C ALA A 335 -16.52 -17.87 -14.69
N GLY A 336 -16.51 -17.03 -15.71
CA GLY A 336 -17.64 -16.20 -16.14
C GLY A 336 -17.80 -14.89 -15.38
N CYS A 337 -16.77 -14.43 -14.67
CA CYS A 337 -16.78 -13.16 -13.96
C CYS A 337 -16.66 -11.96 -14.92
N ASP A 338 -17.28 -10.82 -14.56
CA ASP A 338 -17.08 -9.54 -15.26
C ASP A 338 -15.67 -9.00 -14.96
N VAL A 339 -14.77 -9.04 -15.95
CA VAL A 339 -13.39 -8.57 -15.77
C VAL A 339 -12.94 -7.73 -16.97
N THR A 340 -12.38 -6.56 -16.66
CA THR A 340 -11.73 -5.66 -17.63
C THR A 340 -10.25 -5.55 -17.26
N PHE A 341 -9.36 -5.98 -18.17
CA PHE A 341 -7.91 -5.81 -17.99
C PHE A 341 -7.39 -4.74 -18.96
N VAL A 342 -6.76 -3.70 -18.40
CA VAL A 342 -6.19 -2.56 -19.13
C VAL A 342 -4.67 -2.61 -19.06
N LYS A 343 -4.01 -2.88 -20.19
CA LYS A 343 -2.56 -2.77 -20.31
C LYS A 343 -2.15 -1.29 -20.41
N VAL A 344 -1.23 -0.85 -19.54
CA VAL A 344 -0.67 0.50 -19.59
C VAL A 344 0.66 0.44 -20.34
N VAL A 345 0.60 0.72 -21.65
CA VAL A 345 1.74 0.52 -22.56
C VAL A 345 2.88 1.46 -22.22
N GLY A 346 4.07 0.88 -22.00
CA GLY A 346 5.30 1.60 -21.68
C GLY A 346 5.44 2.00 -20.21
N ALA A 347 4.43 1.76 -19.36
CA ALA A 347 4.51 2.04 -17.94
C ALA A 347 5.30 0.95 -17.19
N GLY A 348 6.00 1.35 -16.13
CA GLY A 348 6.64 0.48 -15.15
C GLY A 348 5.71 0.13 -13.99
N HIS A 349 6.31 -0.12 -12.79
CA HIS A 349 5.59 -0.46 -11.57
C HIS A 349 4.85 0.74 -10.98
N GLY A 350 3.66 1.01 -11.50
CA GLY A 350 2.82 2.14 -11.07
C GLY A 350 3.25 3.49 -11.61
N GLY A 351 2.79 4.55 -10.93
CA GLY A 351 3.02 5.92 -11.41
C GLY A 351 2.31 6.21 -12.74
N PHE A 352 1.20 5.53 -13.00
CA PHE A 352 0.43 5.70 -14.22
C PHE A 352 -0.04 7.15 -14.36
N ARG A 353 0.22 7.72 -15.54
CA ARG A 353 -0.17 9.08 -15.92
C ARG A 353 -1.09 8.99 -17.13
N SER A 354 -2.32 8.59 -16.88
CA SER A 354 -3.34 8.43 -17.91
C SER A 354 -4.68 8.92 -17.41
N ALA A 355 -5.11 10.08 -17.88
CA ALA A 355 -6.44 10.60 -17.57
C ALA A 355 -7.56 9.64 -18.02
N GLU A 356 -7.30 8.84 -19.07
CA GLU A 356 -8.21 7.81 -19.53
C GLU A 356 -8.35 6.70 -18.50
N LEU A 357 -7.25 6.19 -17.95
CA LEU A 357 -7.29 5.17 -16.90
C LEU A 357 -8.01 5.69 -15.64
N ASP A 358 -7.77 6.95 -15.27
CA ASP A 358 -8.44 7.58 -14.12
C ASP A 358 -9.96 7.71 -14.37
N ARG A 359 -10.38 8.02 -15.62
CA ARG A 359 -11.81 8.04 -15.98
C ARG A 359 -12.43 6.64 -15.92
N ARG A 360 -11.74 5.60 -16.43
CA ARG A 360 -12.21 4.21 -16.36
C ARG A 360 -12.37 3.74 -14.92
N LEU A 361 -11.43 4.08 -14.03
CA LEU A 361 -11.53 3.75 -12.62
C LEU A 361 -12.75 4.41 -11.97
N ARG A 362 -13.01 5.69 -12.28
CA ARG A 362 -14.22 6.37 -11.78
C ARG A 362 -15.48 5.72 -12.34
N ALA A 363 -15.54 5.49 -13.64
CA ALA A 363 -16.67 4.85 -14.29
C ALA A 363 -16.95 3.45 -13.72
N PHE A 364 -15.89 2.69 -13.40
CA PHE A 364 -15.99 1.37 -12.79
C PHE A 364 -16.66 1.43 -11.40
N PHE A 365 -16.21 2.31 -10.53
CA PHE A 365 -16.86 2.49 -9.22
C PHE A 365 -18.26 3.06 -9.34
N ASP A 366 -18.51 4.01 -10.25
CA ASP A 366 -19.84 4.56 -10.47
C ASP A 366 -20.81 3.48 -10.97
N LYS A 367 -20.36 2.61 -11.90
CA LYS A 367 -21.15 1.49 -12.40
C LYS A 367 -21.54 0.52 -11.27
N HIS A 368 -20.56 0.03 -10.54
CA HIS A 368 -20.77 -1.09 -9.62
C HIS A 368 -21.18 -0.67 -8.20
N LEU A 369 -20.96 0.57 -7.81
CA LEU A 369 -21.36 1.07 -6.48
C LEU A 369 -22.58 1.98 -6.52
N ARG A 370 -22.88 2.61 -7.69
CA ARG A 370 -23.95 3.61 -7.80
C ARG A 370 -25.00 3.26 -8.86
N GLY A 371 -24.78 2.19 -9.62
CA GLY A 371 -25.69 1.77 -10.69
C GLY A 371 -25.67 2.69 -11.93
N VAL A 372 -24.64 3.51 -12.09
CA VAL A 372 -24.50 4.39 -13.26
C VAL A 372 -24.13 3.54 -14.47
N LYS A 373 -24.88 3.63 -15.55
CA LYS A 373 -24.56 2.95 -16.81
C LYS A 373 -23.22 3.46 -17.37
N ALA A 374 -22.26 2.60 -17.50
CA ALA A 374 -20.96 2.92 -18.09
C ALA A 374 -20.37 1.69 -18.77
N ASP A 375 -19.75 1.94 -19.90
CA ASP A 375 -18.93 0.95 -20.60
C ASP A 375 -17.47 1.18 -20.26
N ILE A 376 -16.76 0.12 -19.84
CA ILE A 376 -15.37 0.22 -19.39
C ILE A 376 -14.50 -0.54 -20.42
N SER A 377 -13.88 0.22 -21.29
CA SER A 377 -13.05 -0.33 -22.35
C SER A 377 -11.83 -1.07 -21.80
N ALA A 378 -11.54 -2.25 -22.36
CA ALA A 378 -10.30 -3.00 -22.11
C ALA A 378 -9.13 -2.54 -23.00
N GLU A 379 -9.37 -1.60 -23.94
CA GLU A 379 -8.34 -1.13 -24.85
C GLU A 379 -7.09 -0.63 -24.08
N PRO A 380 -5.88 -0.97 -24.55
CA PRO A 380 -4.67 -0.50 -23.92
C PRO A 380 -4.60 1.03 -23.86
N VAL A 381 -4.08 1.56 -22.75
CA VAL A 381 -3.78 2.99 -22.62
C VAL A 381 -2.28 3.21 -22.67
N ARG A 382 -1.84 4.35 -23.21
CA ARG A 382 -0.43 4.71 -23.21
C ARG A 382 -0.08 5.48 -21.94
N GLN A 383 1.10 5.22 -21.41
CA GLN A 383 1.70 6.05 -20.35
C GLN A 383 1.87 7.48 -20.91
N GLY A 384 1.29 8.48 -20.25
CA GLY A 384 1.49 9.88 -20.59
C GLY A 384 2.98 10.27 -20.50
N ARG A 385 3.45 11.10 -21.42
CA ARG A 385 4.80 11.68 -21.36
C ARG A 385 4.88 12.54 -20.10
N GLY A 386 5.85 12.29 -19.23
CA GLY A 386 6.22 13.25 -18.21
C GLY A 386 6.61 14.55 -18.90
N ALA A 387 6.20 15.71 -18.36
CA ALA A 387 6.82 16.95 -18.80
C ALA A 387 8.33 16.75 -18.74
N ALA A 388 9.00 16.89 -19.87
CA ALA A 388 10.44 16.96 -19.91
C ALA A 388 10.81 18.07 -18.91
N ARG A 389 11.70 17.80 -17.99
CA ARG A 389 12.34 18.85 -17.22
C ARG A 389 13.41 19.38 -18.15
N ASP A 390 13.10 20.51 -18.78
CA ASP A 390 14.10 21.38 -19.37
C ASP A 390 15.02 21.90 -18.26
#